data_9d4bf6e134f59f1acf564d6105b4421f
#
_entry.id   9d4bf6e134f59f1acf564d6105b4421f
#
_cell.length_a   1.000
_cell.length_b   1.000
_cell.length_c   1.000
_cell.angle_alpha   90.00
_cell.angle_beta   90.00
_cell.angle_gamma   90.00
#
_symmetry.space_group_name_H-M   'P 1'
#
loop_
_entity.id
_entity.type
_entity.pdbx_description
1 polymer ?
#
loop_
_entity_poly.entity_id
_entity_poly.type
_entity_poly.pdbx_seq_one_letter_code
_entity_poly.pdbx_strand_id
1 'polypeptide(L)'
;MAGHQQIGVDSALGPAGDKVRLDVRGLEVRLGRTGPDVVSDVSFTVQAGQVLGLVGESGSGKTTVVLALLGHARRGLSISSGEVRVDGVDLLQLSAAQLRAVRGARVAYVPQDPAAALNPTLRVGTQLNEAIQVHPGAVEDPGGRIREVLQEAHLDASPELLRRYPHQLSGGQQQRVGLAMAFACRPALIVLDEPTTGLDVSTQRHVLDTIRSLCAAYGVAAVYVSHDLAVVGGLVSDVAVMYSGQIIEAGPTAKVFGDPLHPYTRGLLSAVPSPLQATRLTGIDGQPPRPGRRPAGCSFAPRCDFATEECRSQQPEPVLIDARAVRCVRVPQVRESATRVAAALGRTATAADEGPVLSLRDVAASHGRRPVLSGVDLDVPAESCVAVVGESGSGKTTLARCIVGLHRNWTGDIRFEGAPLTAGTRDRPRQVLRRVQYIFQNPYTSLNPRKTIGQIVAQPLEQYLRLGYRERSQRTARALADVSLSAGFLSRYPDELSGGERQRVAIARALVVEPDLLVCDEVTSALDVSVQAVIVELLRGLQSEHRIAMIFITHNLALVRSIAQSVVVLRDGAVVESGPVGQVLDRPADPYTARLMQDVPKLTGAGTPGPSAPDAAASEPAAP
;
A
#
# COMPACT_ATOMS: atom_id res chain seq x y z
N MET A 1 20.47 -29.29 -34.17
CA MET A 1 20.22 -27.84 -34.32
C MET A 1 18.72 -27.67 -34.37
N ALA A 2 18.10 -27.52 -33.23
CA ALA A 2 16.68 -27.20 -33.12
C ALA A 2 16.61 -25.75 -32.62
N GLY A 3 16.09 -24.86 -33.48
CA GLY A 3 15.94 -23.46 -33.16
C GLY A 3 14.91 -23.31 -32.04
N HIS A 4 15.35 -22.89 -30.87
CA HIS A 4 14.48 -22.41 -29.82
C HIS A 4 13.85 -21.09 -30.28
N GLN A 5 12.59 -21.14 -30.73
CA GLN A 5 11.76 -19.95 -30.79
C GLN A 5 11.51 -19.50 -29.34
N GLN A 6 12.17 -18.44 -28.92
CA GLN A 6 11.82 -17.67 -27.73
C GLN A 6 10.41 -17.14 -27.92
N ILE A 7 9.43 -17.78 -27.27
CA ILE A 7 8.08 -17.25 -27.12
C ILE A 7 8.18 -16.19 -26.03
N GLY A 8 8.49 -14.96 -26.43
CA GLY A 8 8.48 -13.82 -25.52
C GLY A 8 7.07 -13.56 -25.00
N VAL A 9 6.96 -12.95 -23.84
CA VAL A 9 5.72 -12.44 -23.21
C VAL A 9 4.96 -11.47 -24.14
N ASP A 10 5.61 -11.02 -25.21
CA ASP A 10 5.11 -10.10 -26.24
C ASP A 10 3.79 -10.53 -26.89
N SER A 11 3.51 -11.84 -26.98
CA SER A 11 2.27 -12.35 -27.61
C SER A 11 1.05 -12.35 -26.68
N ALA A 12 1.23 -12.11 -25.38
CA ALA A 12 0.15 -12.07 -24.40
C ALA A 12 -0.44 -10.67 -24.20
N LEU A 13 0.27 -9.63 -24.61
CA LEU A 13 -0.08 -8.23 -24.42
C LEU A 13 -0.56 -7.60 -25.74
N GLY A 14 -1.83 -7.76 -26.09
CA GLY A 14 -2.59 -7.08 -27.15
C GLY A 14 -2.17 -7.29 -28.61
N PRO A 15 -3.07 -7.04 -29.59
CA PRO A 15 -2.76 -7.17 -31.00
C PRO A 15 -1.79 -6.09 -31.48
N ALA A 16 -0.82 -6.49 -32.31
CA ALA A 16 0.14 -5.62 -32.97
C ALA A 16 -0.54 -4.61 -33.92
N GLY A 17 -0.91 -3.44 -33.42
CA GLY A 17 -1.56 -2.38 -34.19
C GLY A 17 -1.17 -0.98 -33.71
N ASP A 18 -0.95 -0.79 -32.41
CA ASP A 18 -0.58 0.49 -31.82
C ASP A 18 0.92 0.60 -31.54
N LYS A 19 1.45 1.82 -31.64
CA LYS A 19 2.87 2.11 -31.54
C LYS A 19 3.42 1.74 -30.16
N VAL A 20 4.22 0.67 -30.06
CA VAL A 20 4.93 0.28 -28.83
C VAL A 20 5.84 1.41 -28.41
N ARG A 21 5.67 1.89 -27.17
CA ARG A 21 6.47 2.96 -26.57
C ARG A 21 7.58 2.42 -25.69
N LEU A 22 7.31 1.35 -24.94
CA LEU A 22 8.29 0.67 -24.10
C LEU A 22 8.36 -0.81 -24.48
N ASP A 23 9.58 -1.29 -24.73
CA ASP A 23 9.89 -2.70 -25.00
C ASP A 23 11.06 -3.12 -24.11
N VAL A 24 10.80 -4.07 -23.20
CA VAL A 24 11.78 -4.62 -22.25
C VAL A 24 11.98 -6.10 -22.58
N ARG A 25 13.23 -6.51 -22.80
CA ARG A 25 13.56 -7.89 -23.16
C ARG A 25 14.70 -8.44 -22.33
N GLY A 26 14.47 -9.58 -21.67
CA GLY A 26 15.47 -10.33 -20.94
C GLY A 26 16.24 -9.50 -19.91
N LEU A 27 15.59 -8.55 -19.24
CA LEU A 27 16.24 -7.67 -18.29
C LEU A 27 16.73 -8.46 -17.07
N GLU A 28 18.04 -8.36 -16.79
CA GLU A 28 18.67 -8.92 -15.61
C GLU A 28 19.39 -7.84 -14.78
N VAL A 29 19.24 -7.93 -13.46
CA VAL A 29 19.97 -7.07 -12.51
C VAL A 29 20.57 -7.92 -11.42
N ARG A 30 21.87 -7.74 -11.14
CA ARG A 30 22.68 -8.51 -10.18
C ARG A 30 23.15 -7.68 -8.99
N LEU A 31 23.39 -8.38 -7.89
CA LEU A 31 24.11 -7.82 -6.74
C LEU A 31 25.60 -7.71 -7.06
N GLY A 32 26.13 -6.48 -7.14
CA GLY A 32 27.47 -6.25 -7.67
C GLY A 32 27.60 -6.64 -9.15
N ARG A 33 28.81 -6.99 -9.59
CA ARG A 33 29.08 -7.41 -10.99
C ARG A 33 28.94 -8.92 -11.21
N THR A 34 29.18 -9.71 -10.18
CA THR A 34 29.26 -11.18 -10.25
C THR A 34 28.37 -11.88 -9.22
N GLY A 35 27.61 -11.11 -8.43
CA GLY A 35 26.73 -11.65 -7.40
C GLY A 35 25.43 -12.23 -7.96
N PRO A 36 24.55 -12.72 -7.09
CA PRO A 36 23.29 -13.34 -7.49
C PRO A 36 22.33 -12.36 -8.14
N ASP A 37 21.44 -12.90 -8.98
CA ASP A 37 20.42 -12.12 -9.65
C ASP A 37 19.37 -11.63 -8.66
N VAL A 38 19.09 -10.33 -8.74
CA VAL A 38 17.97 -9.65 -8.04
C VAL A 38 16.75 -9.66 -8.96
N VAL A 39 16.94 -9.41 -10.24
CA VAL A 39 15.95 -9.49 -11.32
C VAL A 39 16.48 -10.45 -12.36
N SER A 40 15.64 -11.36 -12.86
CA SER A 40 16.02 -12.38 -13.85
C SER A 40 14.94 -12.49 -14.91
N ASP A 41 15.33 -12.39 -16.18
CA ASP A 41 14.52 -12.63 -17.38
C ASP A 41 13.17 -11.89 -17.32
N VAL A 42 13.22 -10.57 -17.11
CA VAL A 42 12.01 -9.73 -17.13
C VAL A 42 11.82 -9.15 -18.53
N SER A 43 10.68 -9.49 -19.14
CA SER A 43 10.29 -9.04 -20.48
C SER A 43 8.83 -8.61 -20.49
N PHE A 44 8.52 -7.45 -21.08
CA PHE A 44 7.18 -6.93 -21.29
C PHE A 44 7.18 -5.73 -22.24
N THR A 45 6.01 -5.40 -22.80
CA THR A 45 5.81 -4.22 -23.66
C THR A 45 4.70 -3.32 -23.12
N VAL A 46 4.76 -2.03 -23.42
CA VAL A 46 3.70 -1.05 -23.10
C VAL A 46 3.45 -0.18 -24.32
N GLN A 47 2.20 -0.06 -24.70
CA GLN A 47 1.77 0.75 -25.86
C GLN A 47 1.56 2.21 -25.50
N ALA A 48 1.43 3.06 -26.52
CA ALA A 48 1.09 4.46 -26.35
C ALA A 48 -0.26 4.62 -25.63
N GLY A 49 -0.29 5.43 -24.55
CA GLY A 49 -1.47 5.67 -23.73
C GLY A 49 -1.84 4.51 -22.77
N GLN A 50 -1.12 3.40 -22.81
CA GLN A 50 -1.35 2.25 -21.95
C GLN A 50 -0.67 2.43 -20.58
N VAL A 51 -1.34 1.93 -19.53
CA VAL A 51 -0.78 1.82 -18.18
C VAL A 51 -0.62 0.35 -17.84
N LEU A 52 0.63 -0.11 -17.63
CA LEU A 52 0.95 -1.45 -17.14
C LEU A 52 1.11 -1.43 -15.62
N GLY A 53 0.40 -2.28 -14.91
CA GLY A 53 0.57 -2.50 -13.48
C GLY A 53 1.70 -3.49 -13.19
N LEU A 54 2.66 -3.12 -12.35
CA LEU A 54 3.70 -4.02 -11.86
C LEU A 54 3.46 -4.27 -10.36
N VAL A 55 3.00 -5.48 -10.01
CA VAL A 55 2.53 -5.82 -8.66
C VAL A 55 3.32 -6.97 -8.04
N GLY A 56 3.24 -7.13 -6.73
CA GLY A 56 3.90 -8.18 -5.95
C GLY A 56 4.29 -7.71 -4.56
N GLU A 57 4.72 -8.63 -3.69
CA GLU A 57 5.19 -8.32 -2.33
C GLU A 57 6.43 -7.42 -2.33
N SER A 58 6.71 -6.77 -1.18
CA SER A 58 7.96 -6.04 -0.96
C SER A 58 9.17 -6.96 -1.15
N GLY A 59 10.21 -6.45 -1.79
CA GLY A 59 11.38 -7.27 -2.13
C GLY A 59 11.22 -8.16 -3.37
N SER A 60 10.08 -8.15 -4.09
CA SER A 60 9.91 -8.90 -5.34
C SER A 60 10.74 -8.37 -6.52
N GLY A 61 11.37 -7.20 -6.38
CA GLY A 61 12.23 -6.61 -7.41
C GLY A 61 11.60 -5.46 -8.21
N LYS A 62 10.36 -5.05 -7.94
CA LYS A 62 9.62 -3.99 -8.66
C LYS A 62 10.43 -2.70 -8.83
N THR A 63 10.84 -2.08 -7.72
CA THR A 63 11.64 -0.85 -7.74
C THR A 63 12.97 -1.03 -8.49
N THR A 64 13.56 -2.22 -8.45
CA THR A 64 14.80 -2.53 -9.21
C THR A 64 14.54 -2.52 -10.71
N VAL A 65 13.45 -3.15 -11.17
CA VAL A 65 13.01 -3.09 -12.58
C VAL A 65 12.74 -1.65 -12.98
N VAL A 66 11.94 -0.92 -12.20
CA VAL A 66 11.56 0.46 -12.46
C VAL A 66 12.78 1.39 -12.65
N LEU A 67 13.78 1.26 -11.79
CA LEU A 67 15.02 2.04 -11.93
C LEU A 67 15.83 1.62 -13.17
N ALA A 68 15.82 0.33 -13.52
CA ALA A 68 16.47 -0.16 -14.74
C ALA A 68 15.80 0.39 -16.01
N LEU A 69 14.47 0.64 -16.01
CA LEU A 69 13.76 1.33 -17.10
C LEU A 69 14.28 2.76 -17.33
N LEU A 70 14.92 3.36 -16.34
CA LEU A 70 15.58 4.65 -16.43
C LEU A 70 17.07 4.52 -16.83
N GLY A 71 17.55 3.31 -17.14
CA GLY A 71 18.98 3.02 -17.31
C GLY A 71 19.78 3.25 -16.02
N HIS A 72 19.18 3.02 -14.84
CA HIS A 72 19.81 3.24 -13.54
C HIS A 72 19.78 1.98 -12.68
N ALA A 73 20.88 1.69 -11.99
CA ALA A 73 20.96 0.69 -10.94
C ALA A 73 21.35 1.37 -9.61
N ARG A 74 20.72 0.96 -8.51
CA ARG A 74 21.10 1.42 -7.16
C ARG A 74 22.54 1.03 -6.86
N ARG A 75 23.18 1.79 -5.97
CA ARG A 75 24.54 1.47 -5.49
C ARG A 75 24.57 0.03 -4.96
N GLY A 76 25.50 -0.76 -5.45
CA GLY A 76 25.62 -2.19 -5.12
C GLY A 76 24.85 -3.13 -6.07
N LEU A 77 24.09 -2.61 -7.03
CA LEU A 77 23.46 -3.36 -8.11
C LEU A 77 24.08 -3.04 -9.46
N SER A 78 23.99 -3.95 -10.41
CA SER A 78 24.37 -3.73 -11.81
C SER A 78 23.36 -4.35 -12.76
N ILE A 79 22.99 -3.67 -13.83
CA ILE A 79 22.24 -4.25 -14.94
C ILE A 79 23.25 -5.11 -15.71
N SER A 80 23.00 -6.42 -15.78
CA SER A 80 23.94 -7.41 -16.35
C SER A 80 23.63 -7.77 -17.80
N SER A 81 22.35 -7.76 -18.17
CA SER A 81 21.89 -8.07 -19.53
C SER A 81 20.49 -7.54 -19.78
N GLY A 82 20.03 -7.65 -21.02
CA GLY A 82 18.70 -7.25 -21.49
C GLY A 82 18.72 -5.97 -22.29
N GLU A 83 17.53 -5.57 -22.76
CA GLU A 83 17.26 -4.36 -23.52
C GLU A 83 16.11 -3.59 -22.89
N VAL A 84 16.21 -2.26 -22.89
CA VAL A 84 15.13 -1.35 -22.47
C VAL A 84 14.96 -0.28 -23.55
N ARG A 85 14.01 -0.47 -24.43
CA ARG A 85 13.77 0.42 -25.57
C ARG A 85 12.57 1.33 -25.31
N VAL A 86 12.79 2.64 -25.44
CA VAL A 86 11.73 3.67 -25.41
C VAL A 86 11.69 4.33 -26.78
N ASP A 87 10.55 4.27 -27.46
CA ASP A 87 10.41 4.70 -28.87
C ASP A 87 11.51 4.13 -29.78
N GLY A 88 11.89 2.87 -29.56
CA GLY A 88 12.91 2.16 -30.32
C GLY A 88 14.36 2.44 -29.90
N VAL A 89 14.61 3.39 -28.99
CA VAL A 89 15.98 3.71 -28.50
C VAL A 89 16.28 2.88 -27.25
N ASP A 90 17.33 2.05 -27.30
CA ASP A 90 17.77 1.26 -26.15
C ASP A 90 18.53 2.15 -25.14
N LEU A 91 17.92 2.37 -23.99
CA LEU A 91 18.45 3.22 -22.92
C LEU A 91 19.72 2.63 -22.27
N LEU A 92 19.90 1.32 -22.32
CA LEU A 92 21.04 0.65 -21.68
C LEU A 92 22.34 0.84 -22.50
N GLN A 93 22.23 1.20 -23.79
CA GLN A 93 23.36 1.48 -24.66
C GLN A 93 23.77 2.96 -24.67
N LEU A 94 22.98 3.85 -24.03
CA LEU A 94 23.27 5.28 -24.02
C LEU A 94 24.42 5.63 -23.07
N SER A 95 25.24 6.58 -23.48
CA SER A 95 26.23 7.21 -22.61
C SER A 95 25.56 7.99 -21.47
N ALA A 96 26.30 8.26 -20.40
CA ALA A 96 25.79 9.04 -19.28
C ALA A 96 25.24 10.44 -19.65
N ALA A 97 25.83 11.06 -20.68
CA ALA A 97 25.38 12.36 -21.20
C ALA A 97 24.04 12.24 -21.96
N GLN A 98 23.91 11.22 -22.81
CA GLN A 98 22.67 10.92 -23.53
C GLN A 98 21.54 10.52 -22.56
N LEU A 99 21.82 9.68 -21.54
CA LEU A 99 20.84 9.33 -20.50
C LEU A 99 20.34 10.57 -19.75
N ARG A 100 21.22 11.52 -19.42
CA ARG A 100 20.79 12.79 -18.79
C ARG A 100 19.85 13.59 -19.69
N ALA A 101 20.09 13.62 -20.98
CA ALA A 101 19.22 14.32 -21.94
C ALA A 101 17.85 13.66 -22.10
N VAL A 102 17.79 12.33 -21.99
CA VAL A 102 16.54 11.55 -22.12
C VAL A 102 15.70 11.59 -20.84
N ARG A 103 16.33 11.52 -19.67
CA ARG A 103 15.65 11.56 -18.38
C ARG A 103 15.04 12.94 -18.13
N GLY A 104 13.76 12.97 -17.81
CA GLY A 104 12.95 14.18 -17.64
C GLY A 104 12.27 14.64 -18.95
N ALA A 105 12.95 14.52 -20.11
CA ALA A 105 12.36 14.89 -21.40
C ALA A 105 11.51 13.77 -22.03
N ARG A 106 12.07 12.56 -22.10
CA ARG A 106 11.40 11.40 -22.76
C ARG A 106 10.98 10.31 -21.79
N VAL A 107 11.71 10.16 -20.69
CA VAL A 107 11.42 9.19 -19.64
C VAL A 107 11.36 9.90 -18.30
N ALA A 108 10.19 9.93 -17.68
CA ALA A 108 9.99 10.59 -16.39
C ALA A 108 9.78 9.56 -15.27
N TYR A 109 10.08 9.96 -14.03
CA TYR A 109 9.96 9.13 -12.85
C TYR A 109 9.28 9.89 -11.71
N VAL A 110 8.28 9.24 -11.12
CA VAL A 110 7.60 9.71 -9.91
C VAL A 110 7.92 8.74 -8.78
N PRO A 111 8.69 9.16 -7.77
CA PRO A 111 9.07 8.30 -6.66
C PRO A 111 7.93 8.11 -5.65
N GLN A 112 8.09 7.12 -4.79
CA GLN A 112 7.14 6.73 -3.75
C GLN A 112 6.85 7.85 -2.74
N ASP A 113 7.88 8.62 -2.35
CA ASP A 113 7.75 9.72 -1.40
C ASP A 113 7.79 11.07 -2.14
N PRO A 114 6.67 11.78 -2.25
CA PRO A 114 6.62 13.08 -2.91
C PRO A 114 7.47 14.14 -2.19
N ALA A 115 7.61 14.04 -0.86
CA ALA A 115 8.44 14.97 -0.10
C ALA A 115 9.94 14.79 -0.42
N ALA A 116 10.37 13.56 -0.73
CA ALA A 116 11.74 13.27 -1.17
C ALA A 116 12.00 13.71 -2.64
N ALA A 117 10.95 13.85 -3.45
CA ALA A 117 11.03 14.30 -4.84
C ALA A 117 11.20 15.81 -4.96
N LEU A 118 10.64 16.58 -4.03
CA LEU A 118 10.65 18.04 -4.04
C LEU A 118 11.77 18.59 -3.15
N ASN A 119 12.49 19.57 -3.68
CA ASN A 119 13.49 20.28 -2.89
C ASN A 119 12.79 21.21 -1.86
N PRO A 120 12.92 20.99 -0.55
CA PRO A 120 12.20 21.75 0.48
C PRO A 120 12.63 23.22 0.56
N THR A 121 13.79 23.59 -0.02
CA THR A 121 14.35 24.94 0.00
C THR A 121 13.96 25.79 -1.22
N LEU A 122 13.37 25.16 -2.25
CA LEU A 122 12.95 25.84 -3.48
C LEU A 122 11.42 25.99 -3.53
N ARG A 123 10.96 27.06 -4.15
CA ARG A 123 9.53 27.27 -4.41
C ARG A 123 9.01 26.32 -5.48
N VAL A 124 7.73 25.99 -5.42
CA VAL A 124 7.06 25.11 -6.41
C VAL A 124 7.27 25.60 -7.83
N GLY A 125 7.03 26.89 -8.10
CA GLY A 125 7.21 27.46 -9.43
C GLY A 125 8.65 27.39 -9.94
N THR A 126 9.64 27.52 -9.05
CA THR A 126 11.06 27.37 -9.41
C THR A 126 11.35 25.96 -9.88
N GLN A 127 10.88 24.94 -9.14
CA GLN A 127 11.13 23.54 -9.47
C GLN A 127 10.43 23.10 -10.75
N LEU A 128 9.19 23.55 -11.00
CA LEU A 128 8.49 23.32 -12.27
C LEU A 128 9.23 23.95 -13.45
N ASN A 129 9.73 25.17 -13.28
CA ASN A 129 10.48 25.85 -14.32
C ASN A 129 11.83 25.16 -14.60
N GLU A 130 12.55 24.73 -13.56
CA GLU A 130 13.78 23.96 -13.69
C GLU A 130 13.55 22.65 -14.46
N ALA A 131 12.47 21.92 -14.17
CA ALA A 131 12.14 20.66 -14.84
C ALA A 131 11.99 20.83 -16.37
N ILE A 132 11.55 22.01 -16.83
CA ILE A 132 11.44 22.34 -18.26
C ILE A 132 12.78 22.88 -18.81
N GLN A 133 13.43 23.81 -18.11
CA GLN A 133 14.62 24.51 -18.61
C GLN A 133 15.83 23.59 -18.77
N VAL A 134 15.92 22.48 -18.02
CA VAL A 134 17.00 21.48 -18.18
C VAL A 134 16.95 20.80 -19.55
N HIS A 135 15.82 20.91 -20.27
CA HIS A 135 15.58 20.32 -21.59
C HIS A 135 15.27 21.40 -22.65
N PRO A 136 16.26 22.14 -23.14
CA PRO A 136 16.06 23.19 -24.14
C PRO A 136 15.35 22.67 -25.40
N GLY A 137 14.30 23.36 -25.82
CA GLY A 137 13.51 22.98 -26.99
C GLY A 137 12.42 21.94 -26.77
N ALA A 138 12.30 21.38 -25.55
CA ALA A 138 11.20 20.47 -25.24
C ALA A 138 9.83 21.19 -25.11
N VAL A 139 9.86 22.48 -24.74
CA VAL A 139 8.67 23.32 -24.53
C VAL A 139 8.95 24.73 -25.04
N GLU A 140 8.07 25.25 -25.93
CA GLU A 140 8.23 26.60 -26.52
C GLU A 140 7.87 27.72 -25.54
N ASP A 141 6.75 27.57 -24.79
CA ASP A 141 6.30 28.49 -23.73
C ASP A 141 6.33 27.81 -22.35
N PRO A 142 7.42 27.90 -21.59
CA PRO A 142 7.50 27.30 -20.27
C PRO A 142 6.44 27.82 -19.30
N GLY A 143 6.11 29.13 -19.36
CA GLY A 143 5.12 29.73 -18.45
C GLY A 143 3.71 29.25 -18.73
N GLY A 144 3.32 29.15 -19.99
CA GLY A 144 2.05 28.57 -20.42
C GLY A 144 1.96 27.10 -20.05
N ARG A 145 3.02 26.34 -20.31
CA ARG A 145 3.07 24.91 -19.99
C ARG A 145 2.96 24.62 -18.49
N ILE A 146 3.60 25.41 -17.64
CA ILE A 146 3.46 25.27 -16.17
C ILE A 146 2.01 25.46 -15.76
N ARG A 147 1.30 26.46 -16.29
CA ARG A 147 -0.12 26.67 -15.98
C ARG A 147 -0.98 25.50 -16.46
N GLU A 148 -0.76 25.05 -17.69
CA GLU A 148 -1.46 23.92 -18.30
C GLU A 148 -1.30 22.65 -17.45
N VAL A 149 -0.08 22.22 -17.14
CA VAL A 149 0.17 20.98 -16.42
C VAL A 149 -0.29 21.02 -14.96
N LEU A 150 -0.32 22.19 -14.31
CA LEU A 150 -0.90 22.33 -12.98
C LEU A 150 -2.43 22.18 -13.02
N GLN A 151 -3.10 22.77 -14.02
CA GLN A 151 -4.54 22.60 -14.23
C GLN A 151 -4.90 21.14 -14.54
N GLU A 152 -4.12 20.48 -15.39
CA GLU A 152 -4.25 19.05 -15.69
C GLU A 152 -4.05 18.16 -14.45
N ALA A 153 -3.16 18.57 -13.53
CA ALA A 153 -2.97 17.92 -12.24
C ALA A 153 -4.01 18.34 -11.18
N HIS A 154 -5.09 19.04 -11.59
CA HIS A 154 -6.13 19.59 -10.70
C HIS A 154 -5.57 20.44 -9.56
N LEU A 155 -4.56 21.26 -9.87
CA LEU A 155 -4.00 22.27 -8.98
C LEU A 155 -4.34 23.66 -9.48
N ASP A 156 -4.58 24.58 -8.55
CA ASP A 156 -4.72 25.99 -8.89
C ASP A 156 -3.39 26.54 -9.39
N ALA A 157 -3.34 26.99 -10.65
CA ALA A 157 -2.16 27.58 -11.26
C ALA A 157 -1.91 29.03 -10.83
N SER A 158 -2.36 29.41 -9.64
CA SER A 158 -2.22 30.76 -9.11
C SER A 158 -0.76 31.13 -8.78
N PRO A 159 -0.41 32.42 -8.86
CA PRO A 159 0.89 32.89 -8.40
C PRO A 159 1.15 32.60 -6.92
N GLU A 160 0.10 32.40 -6.12
CA GLU A 160 0.21 32.04 -4.72
C GLU A 160 0.75 30.63 -4.55
N LEU A 161 0.20 29.62 -5.26
CA LEU A 161 0.71 28.24 -5.25
C LEU A 161 2.16 28.18 -5.71
N LEU A 162 2.50 28.88 -6.79
CA LEU A 162 3.86 28.89 -7.34
C LEU A 162 4.90 29.49 -6.38
N ARG A 163 4.49 30.37 -5.44
CA ARG A 163 5.37 30.96 -4.42
C ARG A 163 5.52 30.09 -3.18
N ARG A 164 4.66 29.07 -2.96
CA ARG A 164 4.75 28.19 -1.80
C ARG A 164 5.97 27.29 -1.86
N TYR A 165 6.43 26.88 -0.68
CA TYR A 165 7.43 25.84 -0.51
C TYR A 165 6.75 24.47 -0.32
N PRO A 166 7.42 23.33 -0.59
CA PRO A 166 6.84 22.01 -0.44
C PRO A 166 6.19 21.75 0.93
N HIS A 167 6.83 22.19 2.02
CA HIS A 167 6.30 22.02 3.38
C HIS A 167 5.00 22.78 3.68
N GLN A 168 4.60 23.71 2.79
CA GLN A 168 3.34 24.47 2.89
C GLN A 168 2.19 23.79 2.11
N LEU A 169 2.46 22.66 1.47
CA LEU A 169 1.50 21.88 0.69
C LEU A 169 1.07 20.63 1.48
N SER A 170 -0.17 20.18 1.27
CA SER A 170 -0.60 18.85 1.72
C SER A 170 0.13 17.75 0.95
N GLY A 171 0.19 16.52 1.49
CA GLY A 171 0.81 15.39 0.81
C GLY A 171 0.25 15.14 -0.59
N GLY A 172 -1.07 15.23 -0.75
CA GLY A 172 -1.73 15.11 -2.07
C GLY A 172 -1.40 16.26 -3.03
N GLN A 173 -1.20 17.49 -2.52
CA GLN A 173 -0.72 18.61 -3.35
C GLN A 173 0.72 18.41 -3.78
N GLN A 174 1.60 17.94 -2.88
CA GLN A 174 3.00 17.61 -3.21
C GLN A 174 3.07 16.54 -4.29
N GLN A 175 2.25 15.49 -4.16
CA GLN A 175 2.18 14.42 -5.16
C GLN A 175 1.74 14.93 -6.53
N ARG A 176 0.70 15.76 -6.58
CA ARG A 176 0.22 16.36 -7.84
C ARG A 176 1.21 17.35 -8.45
N VAL A 177 1.99 18.09 -7.64
CA VAL A 177 3.12 18.89 -8.13
C VAL A 177 4.20 17.98 -8.72
N GLY A 178 4.54 16.86 -8.07
CA GLY A 178 5.47 15.86 -8.61
C GLY A 178 5.01 15.28 -9.94
N LEU A 179 3.72 14.97 -10.08
CA LEU A 179 3.12 14.56 -11.36
C LEU A 179 3.21 15.66 -12.40
N ALA A 180 2.86 16.90 -12.06
CA ALA A 180 2.98 18.04 -12.97
C ALA A 180 4.42 18.22 -13.49
N MET A 181 5.42 18.10 -12.61
CA MET A 181 6.84 18.13 -13.01
C MET A 181 7.18 16.98 -13.98
N ALA A 182 6.71 15.76 -13.70
CA ALA A 182 6.99 14.58 -14.51
C ALA A 182 6.35 14.68 -15.92
N PHE A 183 5.16 15.28 -16.03
CA PHE A 183 4.45 15.47 -17.30
C PHE A 183 4.82 16.79 -18.02
N ALA A 184 5.61 17.67 -17.41
CA ALA A 184 5.92 19.00 -17.95
C ALA A 184 6.49 18.96 -19.37
N CYS A 185 7.40 18.03 -19.66
CA CYS A 185 8.01 17.85 -20.98
C CYS A 185 7.27 16.85 -21.89
N ARG A 186 6.06 16.40 -21.54
CA ARG A 186 5.27 15.40 -22.28
C ARG A 186 6.10 14.15 -22.63
N PRO A 187 6.55 13.37 -21.63
CA PRO A 187 7.44 12.23 -21.85
C PRO A 187 6.76 11.13 -22.68
N ALA A 188 7.55 10.28 -23.33
CA ALA A 188 7.06 9.08 -23.99
C ALA A 188 6.72 7.95 -22.99
N LEU A 189 7.48 7.88 -21.89
CA LEU A 189 7.33 6.91 -20.79
C LEU A 189 7.31 7.63 -19.44
N ILE A 190 6.36 7.28 -18.60
CA ILE A 190 6.37 7.65 -17.19
C ILE A 190 6.41 6.38 -16.31
N VAL A 191 7.28 6.41 -15.33
CA VAL A 191 7.43 5.34 -14.34
C VAL A 191 6.99 5.88 -12.98
N LEU A 192 6.01 5.22 -12.38
CA LEU A 192 5.33 5.63 -11.16
C LEU A 192 5.57 4.57 -10.09
N ASP A 193 6.43 4.88 -9.11
CA ASP A 193 6.79 3.93 -8.04
C ASP A 193 5.94 4.23 -6.79
N GLU A 194 4.84 3.51 -6.63
CA GLU A 194 3.88 3.64 -5.53
C GLU A 194 3.39 5.07 -5.26
N PRO A 195 2.94 5.82 -6.26
CA PRO A 195 2.69 7.26 -6.14
C PRO A 195 1.49 7.62 -5.25
N THR A 196 0.74 6.66 -4.76
CA THR A 196 -0.45 6.87 -3.92
C THR A 196 -0.29 6.37 -2.49
N THR A 197 0.88 5.83 -2.13
CA THR A 197 1.15 5.34 -0.77
C THR A 197 1.07 6.48 0.24
N GLY A 198 0.32 6.26 1.33
CA GLY A 198 0.13 7.25 2.40
C GLY A 198 -0.88 8.37 2.09
N LEU A 199 -1.56 8.33 0.95
CA LEU A 199 -2.68 9.20 0.64
C LEU A 199 -3.99 8.61 1.16
N ASP A 200 -4.92 9.48 1.54
CA ASP A 200 -6.30 9.07 1.80
C ASP A 200 -7.03 8.68 0.51
N VAL A 201 -8.13 7.95 0.64
CA VAL A 201 -8.87 7.31 -0.46
C VAL A 201 -9.32 8.33 -1.52
N SER A 202 -9.86 9.48 -1.09
CA SER A 202 -10.31 10.54 -2.00
C SER A 202 -9.16 11.17 -2.79
N THR A 203 -8.06 11.51 -2.11
CA THR A 203 -6.86 12.05 -2.75
C THR A 203 -6.23 11.01 -3.71
N GLN A 204 -6.18 9.73 -3.30
CA GLN A 204 -5.69 8.64 -4.13
C GLN A 204 -6.48 8.54 -5.44
N ARG A 205 -7.81 8.56 -5.39
CA ARG A 205 -8.67 8.51 -6.58
C ARG A 205 -8.37 9.65 -7.55
N HIS A 206 -8.27 10.89 -7.06
CA HIS A 206 -7.94 12.04 -7.91
C HIS A 206 -6.58 11.91 -8.59
N VAL A 207 -5.56 11.39 -7.88
CA VAL A 207 -4.23 11.13 -8.45
C VAL A 207 -4.30 10.09 -9.57
N LEU A 208 -5.05 9.00 -9.36
CA LEU A 208 -5.22 7.93 -10.35
C LEU A 208 -5.96 8.41 -11.61
N ASP A 209 -7.03 9.20 -11.43
CA ASP A 209 -7.78 9.78 -12.54
C ASP A 209 -6.92 10.77 -13.34
N THR A 210 -6.09 11.57 -12.66
CA THR A 210 -5.10 12.45 -13.29
C THR A 210 -4.10 11.65 -14.13
N ILE A 211 -3.51 10.59 -13.59
CA ILE A 211 -2.56 9.73 -14.31
C ILE A 211 -3.21 9.15 -15.56
N ARG A 212 -4.43 8.57 -15.43
CA ARG A 212 -5.15 7.99 -16.56
C ARG A 212 -5.41 9.01 -17.65
N SER A 213 -5.95 10.17 -17.28
CA SER A 213 -6.28 11.25 -18.22
C SER A 213 -5.06 11.77 -18.96
N LEU A 214 -3.95 12.00 -18.27
CA LEU A 214 -2.70 12.49 -18.88
C LEU A 214 -2.05 11.45 -19.78
N CYS A 215 -2.02 10.17 -19.39
CA CYS A 215 -1.49 9.10 -20.23
C CYS A 215 -2.31 8.97 -21.52
N ALA A 216 -3.64 9.00 -21.44
CA ALA A 216 -4.51 8.93 -22.60
C ALA A 216 -4.37 10.17 -23.52
N ALA A 217 -4.40 11.37 -22.94
CA ALA A 217 -4.35 12.64 -23.71
C ALA A 217 -3.04 12.81 -24.48
N TYR A 218 -1.90 12.42 -23.89
CA TYR A 218 -0.57 12.59 -24.49
C TYR A 218 -0.01 11.33 -25.15
N GLY A 219 -0.72 10.20 -25.11
CA GLY A 219 -0.21 8.91 -25.58
C GLY A 219 1.05 8.46 -24.82
N VAL A 220 1.15 8.79 -23.54
CA VAL A 220 2.27 8.41 -22.67
C VAL A 220 2.11 6.96 -22.24
N ALA A 221 3.12 6.12 -22.45
CA ALA A 221 3.17 4.80 -21.82
C ALA A 221 3.50 4.95 -20.33
N ALA A 222 2.81 4.19 -19.47
CA ALA A 222 3.06 4.25 -18.03
C ALA A 222 3.34 2.86 -17.45
N VAL A 223 4.32 2.78 -16.54
CA VAL A 223 4.53 1.63 -15.66
C VAL A 223 4.18 2.06 -14.24
N TYR A 224 3.10 1.49 -13.70
CA TYR A 224 2.57 1.80 -12.39
C TYR A 224 2.91 0.68 -11.40
N VAL A 225 3.79 0.95 -10.45
CA VAL A 225 4.15 0.01 -9.39
C VAL A 225 3.23 0.22 -8.20
N SER A 226 2.66 -0.86 -7.69
CA SER A 226 1.89 -0.83 -6.46
C SER A 226 1.91 -2.19 -5.76
N HIS A 227 1.73 -2.16 -4.45
CA HIS A 227 1.37 -3.33 -3.66
C HIS A 227 -0.15 -3.42 -3.41
N ASP A 228 -0.92 -2.38 -3.76
CA ASP A 228 -2.39 -2.37 -3.65
C ASP A 228 -3.05 -2.82 -4.96
N LEU A 229 -3.51 -4.08 -4.97
CA LEU A 229 -4.14 -4.70 -6.14
C LEU A 229 -5.51 -4.08 -6.48
N ALA A 230 -6.24 -3.56 -5.48
CA ALA A 230 -7.53 -2.92 -5.73
C ALA A 230 -7.34 -1.61 -6.51
N VAL A 231 -6.30 -0.85 -6.18
CA VAL A 231 -5.88 0.35 -6.91
C VAL A 231 -5.49 0.01 -8.35
N VAL A 232 -4.64 -1.00 -8.52
CA VAL A 232 -4.18 -1.47 -9.84
C VAL A 232 -5.37 -1.93 -10.68
N GLY A 233 -6.27 -2.74 -10.12
CA GLY A 233 -7.47 -3.24 -10.82
C GLY A 233 -8.37 -2.12 -11.37
N GLY A 234 -8.40 -0.96 -10.72
CA GLY A 234 -9.15 0.21 -11.17
C GLY A 234 -8.44 1.10 -12.19
N LEU A 235 -7.11 1.00 -12.32
CA LEU A 235 -6.30 1.92 -13.14
C LEU A 235 -5.82 1.30 -14.45
N VAL A 236 -5.33 0.05 -14.43
CA VAL A 236 -4.51 -0.52 -15.50
C VAL A 236 -5.27 -1.51 -16.38
N SER A 237 -4.95 -1.55 -17.67
CA SER A 237 -5.48 -2.55 -18.61
C SER A 237 -4.80 -3.91 -18.47
N ASP A 238 -3.48 -3.88 -18.22
CA ASP A 238 -2.64 -5.05 -18.14
C ASP A 238 -1.81 -5.05 -16.85
N VAL A 239 -1.56 -6.23 -16.31
CA VAL A 239 -0.79 -6.40 -15.07
C VAL A 239 0.30 -7.45 -15.25
N ALA A 240 1.47 -7.18 -14.67
CA ALA A 240 2.57 -8.13 -14.50
C ALA A 240 2.80 -8.36 -13.01
N VAL A 241 2.64 -9.61 -12.58
CA VAL A 241 2.82 -10.04 -11.19
C VAL A 241 4.25 -10.52 -11.00
N MET A 242 4.99 -9.85 -10.11
CA MET A 242 6.39 -10.18 -9.81
C MET A 242 6.53 -10.95 -8.51
N TYR A 243 7.35 -11.98 -8.54
CA TYR A 243 7.79 -12.73 -7.37
C TYR A 243 9.28 -13.02 -7.45
N SER A 244 10.03 -12.70 -6.40
CA SER A 244 11.47 -13.00 -6.30
C SER A 244 12.27 -12.65 -7.57
N GLY A 245 12.03 -11.47 -8.16
CA GLY A 245 12.76 -10.92 -9.32
C GLY A 245 12.31 -11.45 -10.68
N GLN A 246 11.21 -12.17 -10.77
CA GLN A 246 10.67 -12.69 -12.02
C GLN A 246 9.21 -12.30 -12.20
N ILE A 247 8.75 -12.15 -13.45
CA ILE A 247 7.33 -12.09 -13.78
C ILE A 247 6.81 -13.53 -13.80
N ILE A 248 5.84 -13.82 -12.92
CA ILE A 248 5.27 -15.17 -12.78
C ILE A 248 3.89 -15.30 -13.44
N GLU A 249 3.17 -14.19 -13.59
CA GLU A 249 1.92 -14.12 -14.33
C GLU A 249 1.76 -12.72 -14.92
N ALA A 250 1.36 -12.61 -16.20
CA ALA A 250 1.12 -11.33 -16.86
C ALA A 250 0.01 -11.46 -17.89
N GLY A 251 -0.76 -10.37 -18.08
CA GLY A 251 -1.83 -10.28 -19.07
C GLY A 251 -2.89 -9.26 -18.71
N PRO A 252 -4.05 -9.28 -19.41
CA PRO A 252 -5.17 -8.38 -19.13
C PRO A 252 -5.62 -8.48 -17.67
N THR A 253 -5.71 -7.34 -16.99
CA THR A 253 -5.99 -7.24 -15.55
C THR A 253 -7.27 -7.98 -15.16
N ALA A 254 -8.33 -7.83 -15.95
CA ALA A 254 -9.61 -8.51 -15.70
C ALA A 254 -9.48 -10.05 -15.71
N LYS A 255 -8.59 -10.60 -16.55
CA LYS A 255 -8.34 -12.06 -16.61
C LYS A 255 -7.45 -12.53 -15.47
N VAL A 256 -6.35 -11.80 -15.19
CA VAL A 256 -5.41 -12.16 -14.13
C VAL A 256 -6.06 -12.07 -12.76
N PHE A 257 -6.89 -11.04 -12.51
CA PHE A 257 -7.57 -10.85 -11.23
C PHE A 257 -8.87 -11.66 -11.09
N GLY A 258 -9.57 -11.92 -12.22
CA GLY A 258 -10.81 -12.70 -12.21
C GLY A 258 -10.62 -14.22 -12.13
N ASP A 259 -9.52 -14.75 -12.72
CA ASP A 259 -9.21 -16.19 -12.76
C ASP A 259 -7.67 -16.37 -12.68
N PRO A 260 -7.04 -16.12 -11.52
CA PRO A 260 -5.59 -16.22 -11.38
C PRO A 260 -5.09 -17.63 -11.63
N LEU A 261 -4.06 -17.78 -12.49
CA LEU A 261 -3.48 -19.06 -12.89
C LEU A 261 -2.31 -19.49 -12.00
N HIS A 262 -1.60 -18.51 -11.41
CA HIS A 262 -0.48 -18.82 -10.53
C HIS A 262 -0.94 -18.82 -9.06
N PRO A 263 -0.53 -19.81 -8.23
CA PRO A 263 -0.91 -19.86 -6.81
C PRO A 263 -0.55 -18.61 -6.01
N TYR A 264 0.58 -17.98 -6.31
CA TYR A 264 0.97 -16.70 -5.69
C TYR A 264 0.02 -15.55 -6.02
N THR A 265 -0.36 -15.39 -7.28
CA THR A 265 -1.34 -14.36 -7.70
C THR A 265 -2.66 -14.56 -6.97
N ARG A 266 -3.10 -15.80 -6.86
CA ARG A 266 -4.29 -16.17 -6.10
C ARG A 266 -4.17 -15.83 -4.61
N GLY A 267 -3.03 -16.15 -3.99
CA GLY A 267 -2.75 -15.80 -2.60
C GLY A 267 -2.77 -14.28 -2.37
N LEU A 268 -2.16 -13.51 -3.29
CA LEU A 268 -2.21 -12.04 -3.21
C LEU A 268 -3.64 -11.51 -3.28
N LEU A 269 -4.47 -12.03 -4.20
CA LEU A 269 -5.87 -11.60 -4.35
C LEU A 269 -6.73 -12.00 -3.14
N SER A 270 -6.46 -13.16 -2.53
CA SER A 270 -7.14 -13.60 -1.30
C SER A 270 -6.79 -12.74 -0.07
N ALA A 271 -5.70 -12.01 -0.13
CA ALA A 271 -5.28 -11.07 0.92
C ALA A 271 -5.91 -9.68 0.77
N VAL A 272 -6.55 -9.36 -0.37
CA VAL A 272 -7.19 -8.06 -0.62
C VAL A 272 -8.51 -7.98 0.12
N PRO A 273 -8.71 -6.99 1.00
CA PRO A 273 -9.99 -6.82 1.68
C PRO A 273 -11.08 -6.36 0.72
N SER A 274 -12.28 -6.88 0.90
CA SER A 274 -13.46 -6.47 0.12
C SER A 274 -14.21 -5.32 0.79
N PRO A 275 -14.48 -4.21 0.09
CA PRO A 275 -15.31 -3.15 0.64
C PRO A 275 -16.80 -3.52 0.69
N LEU A 276 -17.22 -4.59 0.01
CA LEU A 276 -18.62 -4.98 -0.12
C LEU A 276 -19.01 -6.11 0.86
N GLN A 277 -18.07 -6.96 1.24
CA GLN A 277 -18.34 -8.14 2.06
C GLN A 277 -17.28 -8.31 3.14
N ALA A 278 -17.71 -8.74 4.32
CA ALA A 278 -16.78 -9.18 5.36
C ALA A 278 -16.15 -10.51 4.90
N THR A 279 -14.89 -10.47 4.53
CA THR A 279 -14.13 -11.65 4.10
C THR A 279 -13.04 -11.95 5.11
N ARG A 280 -12.80 -13.23 5.36
CA ARG A 280 -11.61 -13.66 6.08
C ARG A 280 -10.40 -13.42 5.17
N LEU A 281 -9.48 -12.60 5.63
CA LEU A 281 -8.28 -12.32 4.88
C LEU A 281 -7.31 -13.49 5.02
N THR A 282 -6.78 -13.96 3.89
CA THR A 282 -5.79 -15.04 3.90
C THR A 282 -4.48 -14.48 3.36
N GLY A 283 -3.51 -14.28 4.24
CA GLY A 283 -2.16 -13.89 3.83
C GLY A 283 -1.38 -15.08 3.28
N ILE A 284 -0.24 -14.80 2.66
CA ILE A 284 0.70 -15.82 2.17
C ILE A 284 1.76 -16.05 3.25
N ASP A 285 1.81 -17.26 3.80
CA ASP A 285 2.76 -17.61 4.85
C ASP A 285 4.21 -17.60 4.37
N GLY A 286 5.14 -17.32 5.29
CA GLY A 286 6.58 -17.31 5.04
C GLY A 286 7.07 -16.03 4.36
N GLN A 287 8.28 -16.06 3.86
CA GLN A 287 8.94 -14.92 3.19
C GLN A 287 9.45 -15.33 1.81
N PRO A 288 9.47 -14.41 0.83
CA PRO A 288 10.12 -14.67 -0.45
C PRO A 288 11.62 -14.93 -0.24
N PRO A 289 12.20 -15.86 -1.02
CA PRO A 289 13.62 -16.17 -0.93
C PRO A 289 14.46 -14.93 -1.30
N ARG A 290 15.52 -14.69 -0.52
CA ARG A 290 16.47 -13.62 -0.80
C ARG A 290 17.27 -13.89 -2.08
N PRO A 291 17.77 -12.85 -2.77
CA PRO A 291 18.73 -13.04 -3.86
C PRO A 291 19.87 -13.96 -3.42
N GLY A 292 20.24 -14.92 -4.27
CA GLY A 292 21.25 -15.95 -3.96
C GLY A 292 20.78 -17.12 -3.09
N ARG A 293 19.52 -17.12 -2.65
CA ARG A 293 18.90 -18.23 -1.90
C ARG A 293 17.62 -18.73 -2.55
N ARG A 294 17.44 -18.44 -3.85
CA ARG A 294 16.33 -19.00 -4.62
C ARG A 294 16.51 -20.51 -4.77
N PRO A 295 15.43 -21.32 -4.69
CA PRO A 295 15.49 -22.74 -5.01
C PRO A 295 15.88 -22.95 -6.47
N ALA A 296 16.35 -24.15 -6.80
CA ALA A 296 16.71 -24.52 -8.17
C ALA A 296 15.48 -24.54 -9.10
N GLY A 297 14.31 -24.88 -8.56
CA GLY A 297 13.04 -24.86 -9.27
C GLY A 297 12.26 -23.56 -9.09
N CYS A 298 10.92 -23.68 -9.09
CA CYS A 298 10.01 -22.56 -8.90
C CYS A 298 10.32 -21.79 -7.61
N SER A 299 10.56 -20.49 -7.72
CA SER A 299 10.91 -19.64 -6.57
C SER A 299 9.79 -19.60 -5.50
N PHE A 300 8.53 -19.85 -5.89
CA PHE A 300 7.40 -19.90 -4.97
C PHE A 300 7.17 -21.29 -4.34
N ALA A 301 7.80 -22.36 -4.83
CA ALA A 301 7.58 -23.73 -4.36
C ALA A 301 7.64 -23.90 -2.82
N PRO A 302 8.53 -23.23 -2.05
CA PRO A 302 8.56 -23.34 -0.59
C PRO A 302 7.30 -22.81 0.14
N ARG A 303 6.49 -21.98 -0.53
CA ARG A 303 5.27 -21.34 0.01
C ARG A 303 4.00 -21.80 -0.71
N CYS A 304 4.12 -22.75 -1.64
CA CYS A 304 3.04 -23.15 -2.53
C CYS A 304 2.38 -24.44 -2.05
N ASP A 305 1.08 -24.41 -1.78
CA ASP A 305 0.29 -25.57 -1.37
C ASP A 305 0.14 -26.62 -2.50
N PHE A 306 0.41 -26.22 -3.76
CA PHE A 306 0.36 -27.10 -4.93
C PHE A 306 1.73 -27.62 -5.36
N ALA A 307 2.80 -27.39 -4.56
CA ALA A 307 4.15 -27.73 -4.93
C ALA A 307 4.35 -29.25 -5.03
N THR A 308 4.92 -29.70 -6.14
CA THR A 308 5.37 -31.07 -6.40
C THR A 308 6.89 -31.12 -6.51
N GLU A 309 7.46 -32.31 -6.65
CA GLU A 309 8.90 -32.47 -6.84
C GLU A 309 9.39 -31.81 -8.15
N GLU A 310 8.58 -31.84 -9.21
CA GLU A 310 8.83 -31.10 -10.44
C GLU A 310 8.99 -29.60 -10.19
N CYS A 311 8.12 -29.01 -9.38
CA CYS A 311 8.22 -27.60 -9.01
C CYS A 311 9.48 -27.26 -8.21
N ARG A 312 10.07 -28.25 -7.49
CA ARG A 312 11.30 -28.06 -6.69
C ARG A 312 12.56 -28.21 -7.51
N SER A 313 12.52 -29.03 -8.56
CA SER A 313 13.69 -29.41 -9.36
C SER A 313 13.89 -28.54 -10.60
N GLN A 314 12.80 -28.03 -11.20
CA GLN A 314 12.86 -27.28 -12.45
C GLN A 314 12.13 -25.95 -12.35
N GLN A 315 12.74 -24.91 -12.93
CA GLN A 315 12.10 -23.61 -13.05
C GLN A 315 11.08 -23.64 -14.18
N PRO A 316 9.79 -23.30 -13.93
CA PRO A 316 8.78 -23.26 -14.99
C PRO A 316 9.09 -22.19 -16.03
N GLU A 317 9.09 -22.59 -17.30
CA GLU A 317 9.10 -21.63 -18.41
C GLU A 317 7.73 -20.95 -18.53
N PRO A 318 7.67 -19.69 -19.02
CA PRO A 318 6.42 -19.01 -19.25
C PRO A 318 5.61 -19.70 -20.35
N VAL A 319 4.36 -20.02 -20.04
CA VAL A 319 3.41 -20.64 -20.99
C VAL A 319 2.27 -19.67 -21.22
N LEU A 320 1.85 -19.53 -22.48
CA LEU A 320 0.70 -18.70 -22.85
C LEU A 320 -0.61 -19.49 -22.68
N ILE A 321 -1.49 -19.03 -21.78
CA ILE A 321 -2.81 -19.61 -21.51
C ILE A 321 -3.85 -18.48 -21.51
N ASP A 322 -4.86 -18.52 -22.38
CA ASP A 322 -5.95 -17.53 -22.45
C ASP A 322 -5.47 -16.07 -22.52
N ALA A 323 -4.45 -15.80 -23.37
CA ALA A 323 -3.78 -14.50 -23.49
C ALA A 323 -3.08 -14.02 -22.19
N ARG A 324 -2.64 -14.94 -21.35
CA ARG A 324 -1.84 -14.68 -20.14
C ARG A 324 -0.57 -15.50 -20.19
N ALA A 325 0.58 -14.89 -19.92
CA ALA A 325 1.82 -15.60 -19.70
C ALA A 325 1.88 -16.05 -18.23
N VAL A 326 2.14 -17.32 -17.97
CA VAL A 326 2.21 -17.87 -16.61
C VAL A 326 3.39 -18.84 -16.45
N ARG A 327 4.15 -18.70 -15.37
CA ARG A 327 5.25 -19.62 -14.98
C ARG A 327 4.76 -20.60 -13.91
N CYS A 328 3.86 -21.53 -14.30
CA CYS A 328 3.34 -22.55 -13.39
C CYS A 328 2.97 -23.83 -14.13
N VAL A 329 3.44 -24.97 -13.65
CA VAL A 329 3.12 -26.33 -14.19
C VAL A 329 1.82 -26.89 -13.56
N ARG A 330 1.25 -26.22 -12.55
CA ARG A 330 0.08 -26.71 -11.77
C ARG A 330 -1.21 -25.94 -12.06
N VAL A 331 -1.31 -25.24 -13.18
CA VAL A 331 -2.48 -24.42 -13.56
C VAL A 331 -3.81 -25.18 -13.47
N PRO A 332 -3.95 -26.44 -13.95
CA PRO A 332 -5.22 -27.17 -13.85
C PRO A 332 -5.69 -27.33 -12.41
N GLN A 333 -4.79 -27.73 -11.48
CA GLN A 333 -5.11 -27.94 -10.07
C GLN A 333 -5.44 -26.64 -9.34
N VAL A 334 -4.82 -25.53 -9.74
CA VAL A 334 -5.12 -24.19 -9.21
C VAL A 334 -6.54 -23.79 -9.58
N ARG A 335 -6.96 -23.99 -10.82
CA ARG A 335 -8.33 -23.72 -11.28
C ARG A 335 -9.38 -24.59 -10.57
N GLU A 336 -9.16 -25.90 -10.47
CA GLU A 336 -10.08 -26.82 -9.79
C GLU A 336 -10.32 -26.46 -8.32
N SER A 337 -9.28 -25.98 -7.62
CA SER A 337 -9.40 -25.60 -6.22
C SER A 337 -10.18 -24.29 -6.01
N ALA A 338 -10.27 -23.41 -7.00
CA ALA A 338 -11.03 -22.15 -6.93
C ALA A 338 -12.52 -22.37 -6.71
N THR A 339 -13.08 -23.45 -7.24
CA THR A 339 -14.49 -23.78 -7.16
C THR A 339 -14.94 -24.19 -5.73
N ARG A 340 -14.01 -24.54 -4.82
CA ARG A 340 -14.29 -25.05 -3.47
C ARG A 340 -14.30 -24.00 -2.35
N VAL A 341 -13.79 -22.78 -2.58
CA VAL A 341 -13.52 -21.77 -1.51
C VAL A 341 -14.71 -20.85 -1.21
N ALA A 342 -15.82 -20.94 -1.94
CA ALA A 342 -16.98 -20.04 -1.79
C ALA A 342 -17.90 -20.36 -0.58
N ALA A 343 -17.45 -21.11 0.44
CA ALA A 343 -18.29 -21.51 1.57
C ALA A 343 -17.88 -20.85 2.91
N ALA A 344 -18.83 -20.06 3.42
CA ALA A 344 -19.11 -19.74 4.82
C ALA A 344 -18.14 -18.83 5.60
N LEU A 345 -18.59 -17.58 5.80
CA LEU A 345 -18.23 -16.78 6.97
C LEU A 345 -19.37 -16.83 7.99
N GLY A 346 -19.06 -17.37 9.17
CA GLY A 346 -19.93 -17.33 10.33
C GLY A 346 -20.13 -15.88 10.81
N ARG A 347 -21.35 -15.57 11.22
CA ARG A 347 -21.73 -14.28 11.82
C ARG A 347 -20.90 -14.04 13.08
N THR A 348 -20.29 -12.87 13.18
CA THR A 348 -19.67 -12.37 14.41
C THR A 348 -20.71 -12.26 15.52
N ALA A 349 -20.34 -12.70 16.73
CA ALA A 349 -21.16 -12.63 17.91
C ALA A 349 -21.54 -11.17 18.25
N THR A 350 -22.80 -10.98 18.65
CA THR A 350 -23.28 -9.73 19.25
C THR A 350 -22.60 -9.56 20.61
N ALA A 351 -22.09 -8.33 20.85
CA ALA A 351 -21.48 -7.96 22.12
C ALA A 351 -22.41 -8.21 23.31
N ALA A 352 -21.83 -8.70 24.43
CA ALA A 352 -22.51 -8.80 25.71
C ALA A 352 -22.88 -7.40 26.23
N ASP A 353 -23.95 -7.33 27.00
CA ASP A 353 -24.58 -6.12 27.56
C ASP A 353 -23.78 -5.58 28.79
N GLU A 354 -22.44 -5.59 28.70
CA GLU A 354 -21.55 -4.97 29.66
C GLU A 354 -21.26 -3.55 29.22
N GLY A 355 -21.27 -2.58 30.15
CA GLY A 355 -21.00 -1.17 29.84
C GLY A 355 -19.68 -0.94 29.11
N PRO A 356 -19.46 0.24 28.51
CA PRO A 356 -18.27 0.50 27.70
C PRO A 356 -16.98 0.49 28.55
N VAL A 357 -15.92 -0.18 28.05
CA VAL A 357 -14.57 -0.15 28.65
C VAL A 357 -13.97 1.24 28.54
N LEU A 358 -14.24 1.96 27.43
CA LEU A 358 -13.81 3.34 27.22
C LEU A 358 -15.00 4.16 26.78
N SER A 359 -15.19 5.33 27.39
CA SER A 359 -16.18 6.32 26.97
C SER A 359 -15.56 7.71 26.86
N LEU A 360 -15.91 8.42 25.79
CA LEU A 360 -15.56 9.80 25.52
C LEU A 360 -16.83 10.62 25.44
N ARG A 361 -16.84 11.82 26.07
CA ARG A 361 -17.96 12.77 26.00
C ARG A 361 -17.42 14.17 25.78
N ASP A 362 -17.91 14.81 24.73
CA ASP A 362 -17.59 16.19 24.33
C ASP A 362 -16.06 16.45 24.29
N VAL A 363 -15.29 15.50 23.74
CA VAL A 363 -13.84 15.62 23.70
C VAL A 363 -13.42 16.59 22.61
N ALA A 364 -12.78 17.68 23.01
CA ALA A 364 -12.16 18.66 22.11
C ALA A 364 -10.65 18.74 22.36
N ALA A 365 -9.86 18.89 21.29
CA ALA A 365 -8.40 18.96 21.39
C ALA A 365 -7.79 19.96 20.40
N SER A 366 -6.61 20.51 20.75
CA SER A 366 -5.93 21.49 19.89
C SER A 366 -4.41 21.30 19.87
N HIS A 367 -3.78 21.63 18.75
CA HIS A 367 -2.34 21.81 18.61
C HIS A 367 -1.98 23.29 18.71
N GLY A 368 -1.48 23.69 19.86
CA GLY A 368 -1.30 25.11 20.18
C GLY A 368 -2.64 25.85 20.19
N ARG A 369 -2.83 26.79 19.26
CA ARG A 369 -4.10 27.54 19.10
C ARG A 369 -5.03 26.96 18.04
N ARG A 370 -4.59 25.96 17.29
CA ARG A 370 -5.39 25.37 16.19
C ARG A 370 -6.25 24.23 16.74
N PRO A 371 -7.59 24.35 16.69
CA PRO A 371 -8.47 23.24 17.05
C PRO A 371 -8.29 22.07 16.07
N VAL A 372 -8.35 20.84 16.58
CA VAL A 372 -8.19 19.60 15.80
C VAL A 372 -9.32 18.63 16.08
N LEU A 373 -9.88 18.61 17.29
CA LEU A 373 -11.06 17.83 17.65
C LEU A 373 -12.10 18.75 18.26
N SER A 374 -13.37 18.49 17.98
CA SER A 374 -14.51 19.30 18.45
C SER A 374 -15.68 18.38 18.81
N GLY A 375 -16.00 18.26 20.12
CA GLY A 375 -17.19 17.55 20.60
C GLY A 375 -17.25 16.08 20.19
N VAL A 376 -16.17 15.33 20.40
CA VAL A 376 -16.11 13.89 20.01
C VAL A 376 -16.73 13.04 21.11
N ASP A 377 -17.80 12.31 20.76
CA ASP A 377 -18.41 11.25 21.57
C ASP A 377 -18.07 9.89 20.98
N LEU A 378 -17.65 8.95 21.84
CA LEU A 378 -17.26 7.59 21.44
C LEU A 378 -17.44 6.64 22.61
N ASP A 379 -18.02 5.48 22.36
CA ASP A 379 -18.05 4.34 23.29
C ASP A 379 -17.34 3.14 22.66
N VAL A 380 -16.49 2.46 23.44
CA VAL A 380 -15.84 1.22 23.07
C VAL A 380 -16.33 0.12 24.03
N PRO A 381 -17.23 -0.77 23.57
CA PRO A 381 -17.68 -1.89 24.39
C PRO A 381 -16.54 -2.87 24.71
N ALA A 382 -16.71 -3.63 25.79
CA ALA A 382 -15.80 -4.73 26.10
C ALA A 382 -15.71 -5.72 24.92
N GLU A 383 -14.54 -6.32 24.72
CA GLU A 383 -14.31 -7.37 23.72
C GLU A 383 -14.70 -6.97 22.28
N SER A 384 -14.86 -5.67 22.00
CA SER A 384 -15.23 -5.16 20.68
C SER A 384 -14.13 -4.36 20.02
N CYS A 385 -14.16 -4.29 18.70
CA CYS A 385 -13.31 -3.42 17.91
C CYS A 385 -14.13 -2.29 17.31
N VAL A 386 -13.78 -1.06 17.65
CA VAL A 386 -14.33 0.16 17.07
C VAL A 386 -13.33 0.73 16.07
N ALA A 387 -13.71 0.80 14.79
CA ALA A 387 -12.88 1.45 13.79
C ALA A 387 -13.09 2.97 13.81
N VAL A 388 -12.00 3.74 13.69
CA VAL A 388 -12.04 5.19 13.50
C VAL A 388 -11.48 5.51 12.14
N VAL A 389 -12.32 6.07 11.26
CA VAL A 389 -11.98 6.34 9.85
C VAL A 389 -12.17 7.80 9.48
N GLY A 390 -11.63 8.23 8.35
CA GLY A 390 -11.71 9.60 7.82
C GLY A 390 -10.46 9.97 7.02
N GLU A 391 -10.48 11.10 6.34
CA GLU A 391 -9.35 11.61 5.55
C GLU A 391 -8.13 11.94 6.41
N SER A 392 -6.99 12.11 5.75
CA SER A 392 -5.75 12.57 6.42
C SER A 392 -5.98 13.94 7.04
N GLY A 393 -5.57 14.11 8.31
CA GLY A 393 -5.79 15.36 9.04
C GLY A 393 -7.15 15.51 9.73
N SER A 394 -8.08 14.54 9.63
CA SER A 394 -9.39 14.59 10.31
C SER A 394 -9.34 14.46 11.84
N GLY A 395 -8.15 14.24 12.43
CA GLY A 395 -7.98 14.20 13.90
C GLY A 395 -7.82 12.80 14.51
N LYS A 396 -7.86 11.71 13.74
CA LYS A 396 -7.80 10.31 14.22
C LYS A 396 -6.62 10.03 15.17
N THR A 397 -5.41 10.32 14.73
CA THR A 397 -4.19 10.14 15.55
C THR A 397 -4.20 11.04 16.79
N THR A 398 -4.78 12.26 16.72
CA THR A 398 -4.92 13.15 17.87
C THR A 398 -5.88 12.54 18.90
N LEU A 399 -7.02 12.00 18.45
CA LEU A 399 -7.97 11.28 19.30
C LEU A 399 -7.30 10.10 20.03
N ALA A 400 -6.59 9.25 19.29
CA ALA A 400 -5.82 8.14 19.87
C ALA A 400 -4.81 8.61 20.94
N ARG A 401 -4.09 9.69 20.66
CA ARG A 401 -3.10 10.26 21.59
C ARG A 401 -3.72 10.91 22.82
N CYS A 402 -4.92 11.47 22.74
CA CYS A 402 -5.70 11.92 23.91
C CYS A 402 -6.05 10.72 24.80
N ILE A 403 -6.58 9.64 24.22
CA ILE A 403 -6.97 8.43 24.93
C ILE A 403 -5.79 7.84 25.70
N VAL A 404 -4.62 7.71 25.06
CA VAL A 404 -3.44 7.10 25.70
C VAL A 404 -2.61 8.10 26.52
N GLY A 405 -3.00 9.40 26.57
CA GLY A 405 -2.33 10.45 27.37
C GLY A 405 -1.03 11.00 26.77
N LEU A 406 -0.80 10.80 25.47
CA LEU A 406 0.33 11.37 24.72
C LEU A 406 0.04 12.80 24.24
N HIS A 407 -1.23 13.17 24.07
CA HIS A 407 -1.67 14.53 23.80
C HIS A 407 -2.38 15.09 25.05
N ARG A 408 -1.95 16.26 25.54
CA ARG A 408 -2.43 16.81 26.83
C ARG A 408 -3.38 17.98 26.71
N ASN A 409 -3.41 18.63 25.55
CA ASN A 409 -4.21 19.82 25.32
C ASN A 409 -5.59 19.42 24.77
N TRP A 410 -6.42 18.89 25.66
CA TRP A 410 -7.79 18.50 25.37
C TRP A 410 -8.73 18.84 26.54
N THR A 411 -10.02 18.92 26.27
CA THR A 411 -11.13 19.14 27.20
C THR A 411 -12.22 18.10 26.97
N GLY A 412 -13.23 18.06 27.82
CA GLY A 412 -14.26 17.02 27.82
C GLY A 412 -13.98 15.94 28.86
N ASP A 413 -14.61 14.79 28.73
CA ASP A 413 -14.51 13.68 29.66
C ASP A 413 -14.09 12.39 28.93
N ILE A 414 -12.99 11.78 29.37
CA ILE A 414 -12.53 10.45 28.89
C ILE A 414 -12.48 9.53 30.09
N ARG A 415 -13.23 8.44 30.05
CA ARG A 415 -13.32 7.45 31.12
C ARG A 415 -12.87 6.07 30.64
N PHE A 416 -12.09 5.41 31.46
CA PHE A 416 -11.71 4.00 31.29
C PHE A 416 -12.35 3.20 32.44
N GLU A 417 -13.22 2.24 32.12
CA GLU A 417 -14.07 1.50 33.10
C GLU A 417 -14.78 2.44 34.09
N GLY A 418 -15.37 3.49 33.57
CA GLY A 418 -16.08 4.49 34.37
C GLY A 418 -15.21 5.48 35.14
N ALA A 419 -13.89 5.21 35.30
CA ALA A 419 -12.97 6.10 35.98
C ALA A 419 -12.40 7.18 35.02
N PRO A 420 -12.37 8.47 35.41
CA PRO A 420 -11.87 9.54 34.53
C PRO A 420 -10.36 9.41 34.31
N LEU A 421 -9.90 9.59 33.05
CA LEU A 421 -8.51 9.62 32.66
C LEU A 421 -7.95 11.05 32.72
N THR A 422 -6.81 11.21 33.37
CA THR A 422 -6.06 12.49 33.35
C THR A 422 -5.40 12.70 31.97
N ALA A 423 -5.16 13.98 31.62
CA ALA A 423 -4.68 14.36 30.30
C ALA A 423 -3.28 13.82 29.97
N GLY A 424 -2.41 13.66 30.95
CA GLY A 424 -1.02 13.23 30.72
C GLY A 424 -0.69 11.88 31.34
N THR A 425 0.19 11.12 30.71
CA THR A 425 0.68 9.82 31.22
C THR A 425 1.35 9.91 32.59
N ARG A 426 1.95 11.07 32.96
CA ARG A 426 2.63 11.25 34.24
C ARG A 426 1.67 11.18 35.43
N ASP A 427 0.43 11.59 35.22
CA ASP A 427 -0.60 11.70 36.25
C ASP A 427 -1.53 10.48 36.28
N ARG A 428 -1.32 9.51 35.37
CA ARG A 428 -2.10 8.28 35.32
C ARG A 428 -1.50 7.19 36.20
N PRO A 429 -2.33 6.43 36.93
CA PRO A 429 -1.87 5.26 37.68
C PRO A 429 -1.16 4.25 36.78
N ARG A 430 -0.09 3.62 37.28
CA ARG A 430 0.64 2.59 36.53
C ARG A 430 -0.25 1.44 36.04
N GLN A 431 -1.27 1.09 36.80
CA GLN A 431 -2.26 0.07 36.42
C GLN A 431 -3.01 0.47 35.15
N VAL A 432 -3.47 1.72 35.04
CA VAL A 432 -4.16 2.24 33.86
C VAL A 432 -3.21 2.24 32.65
N LEU A 433 -1.96 2.70 32.83
CA LEU A 433 -0.95 2.71 31.77
C LEU A 433 -0.62 1.29 31.27
N ARG A 434 -0.66 0.28 32.15
CA ARG A 434 -0.50 -1.13 31.76
C ARG A 434 -1.67 -1.62 30.94
N ARG A 435 -2.90 -1.30 31.35
CA ARG A 435 -4.15 -1.83 30.78
C ARG A 435 -4.56 -1.14 29.47
N VAL A 436 -4.07 0.09 29.22
CA VAL A 436 -4.30 0.85 27.98
C VAL A 436 -3.01 0.93 27.18
N GLN A 437 -2.90 0.17 26.10
CA GLN A 437 -1.69 0.10 25.28
C GLN A 437 -1.90 0.70 23.91
N TYR A 438 -0.80 1.15 23.29
CA TYR A 438 -0.79 1.85 22.00
C TYR A 438 0.22 1.22 21.04
N ILE A 439 -0.23 0.93 19.82
CA ILE A 439 0.62 0.49 18.72
C ILE A 439 0.76 1.66 17.75
N PHE A 440 1.99 2.11 17.56
CA PHE A 440 2.33 3.25 16.70
C PHE A 440 2.23 2.90 15.22
N GLN A 441 1.89 3.89 14.39
CA GLN A 441 1.77 3.82 12.95
C GLN A 441 3.05 3.28 12.27
N ASN A 442 4.23 3.75 12.72
CA ASN A 442 5.51 3.38 12.11
C ASN A 442 6.32 2.46 13.03
N PRO A 443 6.44 1.16 12.73
CA PRO A 443 7.23 0.23 13.53
C PRO A 443 8.73 0.52 13.50
N TYR A 444 9.25 1.17 12.45
CA TYR A 444 10.67 1.50 12.33
C TYR A 444 11.12 2.52 13.38
N THR A 445 10.27 3.51 13.68
CA THR A 445 10.57 4.56 14.66
C THR A 445 10.15 4.17 16.08
N SER A 446 9.29 3.16 16.23
CA SER A 446 8.77 2.72 17.53
C SER A 446 9.66 1.70 18.26
N LEU A 447 10.57 1.02 17.55
CA LEU A 447 11.49 0.04 18.12
C LEU A 447 12.90 0.65 18.26
N ASN A 448 13.52 0.49 19.42
CA ASN A 448 14.88 1.00 19.64
C ASN A 448 15.91 0.11 18.89
N PRO A 449 16.63 0.62 17.86
CA PRO A 449 17.54 -0.20 17.06
C PRO A 449 18.77 -0.72 17.82
N ARG A 450 19.06 -0.17 19.01
CA ARG A 450 20.19 -0.58 19.85
C ARG A 450 19.84 -1.67 20.86
N LYS A 451 18.57 -2.10 20.92
CA LYS A 451 18.11 -3.16 21.83
C LYS A 451 17.74 -4.40 21.02
N THR A 452 17.95 -5.58 21.62
CA THR A 452 17.44 -6.83 21.06
C THR A 452 15.92 -6.88 21.15
N ILE A 453 15.29 -7.72 20.34
CA ILE A 453 13.83 -7.91 20.34
C ILE A 453 13.35 -8.37 21.72
N GLY A 454 14.08 -9.29 22.36
CA GLY A 454 13.77 -9.72 23.73
C GLY A 454 13.76 -8.57 24.74
N GLN A 455 14.73 -7.65 24.65
CA GLN A 455 14.77 -6.46 25.51
C GLN A 455 13.64 -5.47 25.22
N ILE A 456 13.28 -5.31 23.94
CA ILE A 456 12.17 -4.41 23.52
C ILE A 456 10.83 -4.93 24.04
N VAL A 457 10.55 -6.22 23.87
CA VAL A 457 9.28 -6.83 24.30
C VAL A 457 9.21 -6.93 25.83
N ALA A 458 10.34 -7.20 26.52
CA ALA A 458 10.37 -7.26 27.97
C ALA A 458 10.24 -5.88 28.67
N GLN A 459 10.52 -4.78 27.97
CA GLN A 459 10.55 -3.44 28.58
C GLN A 459 9.25 -3.04 29.30
N PRO A 460 8.03 -3.26 28.78
CA PRO A 460 6.80 -2.95 29.51
C PRO A 460 6.63 -3.78 30.78
N LEU A 461 7.08 -5.05 30.79
CA LEU A 461 7.06 -5.88 32.01
C LEU A 461 7.95 -5.28 33.12
N GLU A 462 9.14 -4.78 32.75
CA GLU A 462 10.05 -4.10 33.68
C GLU A 462 9.47 -2.80 34.22
N GLN A 463 8.72 -2.09 33.39
CA GLN A 463 8.15 -0.79 33.73
C GLN A 463 6.90 -0.92 34.63
N TYR A 464 6.04 -1.89 34.38
CA TYR A 464 4.74 -1.96 35.02
C TYR A 464 4.61 -3.07 36.07
N LEU A 465 5.38 -4.15 35.95
CA LEU A 465 5.27 -5.34 36.79
C LEU A 465 6.58 -5.61 37.54
N ARG A 466 6.48 -6.15 38.77
CA ARG A 466 7.65 -6.58 39.54
C ARG A 466 7.83 -8.09 39.38
N LEU A 467 8.37 -8.51 38.22
CA LEU A 467 8.55 -9.92 37.88
C LEU A 467 10.02 -10.36 38.05
N GLY A 468 10.23 -11.61 38.50
CA GLY A 468 11.54 -12.25 38.46
C GLY A 468 12.01 -12.52 37.02
N TYR A 469 13.33 -12.73 36.86
CA TYR A 469 13.94 -12.93 35.53
C TYR A 469 13.27 -14.09 34.73
N ARG A 470 13.04 -15.24 35.38
CA ARG A 470 12.45 -16.41 34.71
C ARG A 470 11.04 -16.13 34.19
N GLU A 471 10.19 -15.55 35.02
CA GLU A 471 8.80 -15.22 34.63
C GLU A 471 8.76 -14.19 33.50
N ARG A 472 9.58 -13.14 33.60
CA ARG A 472 9.71 -12.13 32.54
C ARG A 472 10.15 -12.75 31.23
N SER A 473 11.16 -13.63 31.25
CA SER A 473 11.64 -14.32 30.05
C SER A 473 10.55 -15.22 29.43
N GLN A 474 9.79 -15.94 30.25
CA GLN A 474 8.68 -16.79 29.79
C GLN A 474 7.56 -15.97 29.16
N ARG A 475 7.12 -14.86 29.80
CA ARG A 475 6.08 -13.99 29.24
C ARG A 475 6.55 -13.33 27.93
N THR A 476 7.80 -12.92 27.85
CA THR A 476 8.39 -12.36 26.62
C THR A 476 8.39 -13.38 25.48
N ALA A 477 8.79 -14.63 25.77
CA ALA A 477 8.77 -15.68 24.76
C ALA A 477 7.33 -16.05 24.32
N ARG A 478 6.39 -16.09 25.27
CA ARG A 478 4.97 -16.32 24.97
C ARG A 478 4.38 -15.21 24.08
N ALA A 479 4.61 -13.94 24.43
CA ALA A 479 4.12 -12.83 23.63
C ALA A 479 4.68 -12.82 22.19
N LEU A 480 5.92 -13.31 21.97
CA LEU A 480 6.43 -13.53 20.61
C LEU A 480 5.74 -14.70 19.91
N ALA A 481 5.47 -15.79 20.63
CA ALA A 481 4.75 -16.93 20.08
C ALA A 481 3.30 -16.56 19.68
N ASP A 482 2.61 -15.75 20.50
CA ASP A 482 1.25 -15.26 20.23
C ASP A 482 1.17 -14.44 18.93
N VAL A 483 2.27 -13.79 18.52
CA VAL A 483 2.38 -13.10 17.23
C VAL A 483 3.09 -13.95 16.15
N SER A 484 3.16 -15.27 16.33
CA SER A 484 3.79 -16.22 15.39
C SER A 484 5.27 -15.91 15.10
N LEU A 485 6.03 -15.47 16.11
CA LEU A 485 7.49 -15.32 16.06
C LEU A 485 8.15 -16.34 16.99
N SER A 486 9.13 -17.08 16.46
CA SER A 486 9.86 -18.08 17.24
C SER A 486 10.80 -17.45 18.29
N ALA A 487 11.19 -18.23 19.30
CA ALA A 487 12.14 -17.78 20.34
C ALA A 487 13.51 -17.33 19.77
N GLY A 488 13.88 -17.78 18.57
CA GLY A 488 15.10 -17.34 17.88
C GLY A 488 15.14 -15.84 17.55
N PHE A 489 13.99 -15.14 17.64
CA PHE A 489 13.93 -13.70 17.46
C PHE A 489 14.40 -12.92 18.67
N LEU A 490 14.44 -13.50 19.86
CA LEU A 490 14.82 -12.81 21.12
C LEU A 490 16.18 -12.13 21.05
N SER A 491 17.15 -12.74 20.36
CA SER A 491 18.52 -12.23 20.23
C SER A 491 18.75 -11.31 19.02
N ARG A 492 17.78 -11.21 18.10
CA ARG A 492 17.89 -10.36 16.91
C ARG A 492 17.69 -8.89 17.24
N TYR A 493 18.16 -8.03 16.33
CA TYR A 493 17.96 -6.59 16.37
C TYR A 493 16.85 -6.18 15.36
N PRO A 494 16.19 -5.03 15.56
CA PRO A 494 15.15 -4.54 14.64
C PRO A 494 15.59 -4.47 13.17
N ASP A 495 16.87 -4.13 12.90
CA ASP A 495 17.38 -3.98 11.55
C ASP A 495 17.52 -5.30 10.79
N GLU A 496 17.49 -6.42 11.48
CA GLU A 496 17.53 -7.76 10.91
C GLU A 496 16.14 -8.29 10.51
N LEU A 497 15.07 -7.53 10.83
CA LEU A 497 13.67 -7.91 10.63
C LEU A 497 13.06 -7.24 9.40
N SER A 498 12.15 -7.97 8.75
CA SER A 498 11.24 -7.41 7.75
C SER A 498 10.22 -6.45 8.38
N GLY A 499 9.52 -5.65 7.56
CA GLY A 499 8.48 -4.73 8.03
C GLY A 499 7.36 -5.43 8.82
N GLY A 500 6.87 -6.56 8.31
CA GLY A 500 5.83 -7.36 8.98
C GLY A 500 6.31 -8.00 10.30
N GLU A 501 7.56 -8.46 10.37
CA GLU A 501 8.15 -8.98 11.61
C GLU A 501 8.32 -7.86 12.64
N ARG A 502 8.76 -6.66 12.23
CA ARG A 502 8.82 -5.48 13.12
C ARG A 502 7.45 -5.11 13.68
N GLN A 503 6.43 -5.16 12.82
CA GLN A 503 5.05 -4.88 13.26
C GLN A 503 4.56 -5.92 14.28
N ARG A 504 4.82 -7.21 14.05
CA ARG A 504 4.50 -8.28 15.02
C ARG A 504 5.24 -8.07 16.35
N VAL A 505 6.49 -7.63 16.33
CA VAL A 505 7.23 -7.27 17.55
C VAL A 505 6.60 -6.08 18.28
N ALA A 506 6.14 -5.07 17.55
CA ALA A 506 5.43 -3.92 18.15
C ALA A 506 4.10 -4.34 18.78
N ILE A 507 3.37 -5.27 18.16
CA ILE A 507 2.17 -5.89 18.72
C ILE A 507 2.51 -6.71 19.96
N ALA A 508 3.52 -7.61 19.91
CA ALA A 508 3.96 -8.41 21.06
C ALA A 508 4.35 -7.54 22.26
N ARG A 509 5.04 -6.42 22.01
CA ARG A 509 5.40 -5.44 23.06
C ARG A 509 4.18 -4.85 23.76
N ALA A 510 3.11 -4.58 23.01
CA ALA A 510 1.86 -4.06 23.60
C ALA A 510 1.11 -5.15 24.37
N LEU A 511 1.10 -6.39 23.87
CA LEU A 511 0.35 -7.51 24.45
C LEU A 511 1.00 -8.13 25.68
N VAL A 512 2.33 -8.03 25.82
CA VAL A 512 3.09 -8.72 26.88
C VAL A 512 2.63 -8.35 28.31
N VAL A 513 1.96 -7.22 28.48
CA VAL A 513 1.41 -6.73 29.75
C VAL A 513 -0.09 -7.06 29.93
N GLU A 514 -0.66 -7.79 29.01
CA GLU A 514 -2.08 -8.22 29.03
C GLU A 514 -3.02 -6.99 29.16
N PRO A 515 -3.14 -6.15 28.10
CA PRO A 515 -3.97 -4.95 28.12
C PRO A 515 -5.46 -5.28 27.97
N ASP A 516 -6.34 -4.44 28.53
CA ASP A 516 -7.79 -4.51 28.33
C ASP A 516 -8.26 -3.64 27.15
N LEU A 517 -7.47 -2.59 26.83
CA LEU A 517 -7.71 -1.72 25.69
C LEU A 517 -6.45 -1.57 24.83
N LEU A 518 -6.58 -1.85 23.55
CA LEU A 518 -5.53 -1.70 22.56
C LEU A 518 -5.91 -0.63 21.53
N VAL A 519 -5.09 0.43 21.44
CA VAL A 519 -5.27 1.48 20.43
C VAL A 519 -4.28 1.25 19.30
N CYS A 520 -4.77 0.92 18.13
CA CYS A 520 -4.02 0.61 16.91
C CYS A 520 -4.07 1.79 15.96
N ASP A 521 -3.00 2.57 15.85
CA ASP A 521 -2.94 3.76 14.99
C ASP A 521 -2.27 3.41 13.65
N GLU A 522 -3.07 3.22 12.61
CA GLU A 522 -2.66 2.89 11.23
C GLU A 522 -1.63 1.76 11.13
N VAL A 523 -1.79 0.72 11.92
CA VAL A 523 -0.80 -0.37 12.11
C VAL A 523 -0.50 -1.18 10.84
N THR A 524 -1.23 -0.98 9.75
CA THR A 524 -1.10 -1.71 8.50
C THR A 524 -0.69 -0.84 7.30
N SER A 525 -0.62 0.49 7.44
CA SER A 525 -0.44 1.44 6.32
C SER A 525 0.89 1.33 5.57
N ALA A 526 1.94 0.78 6.21
CA ALA A 526 3.27 0.63 5.61
C ALA A 526 3.60 -0.83 5.21
N LEU A 527 2.58 -1.69 5.11
CA LEU A 527 2.73 -3.12 4.86
C LEU A 527 2.13 -3.52 3.52
N ASP A 528 2.74 -4.51 2.87
CA ASP A 528 2.17 -5.16 1.68
C ASP A 528 0.83 -5.83 2.01
N VAL A 529 -0.05 -5.95 1.01
CA VAL A 529 -1.40 -6.52 1.16
C VAL A 529 -1.39 -7.90 1.83
N SER A 530 -0.45 -8.79 1.47
CA SER A 530 -0.37 -10.12 2.08
C SER A 530 0.05 -10.07 3.56
N VAL A 531 0.98 -9.20 3.92
CA VAL A 531 1.41 -8.98 5.32
C VAL A 531 0.32 -8.26 6.10
N GLN A 532 -0.37 -7.29 5.49
CA GLN A 532 -1.51 -6.58 6.06
C GLN A 532 -2.63 -7.56 6.45
N ALA A 533 -2.98 -8.50 5.56
CA ALA A 533 -3.97 -9.55 5.84
C ALA A 533 -3.57 -10.39 7.06
N VAL A 534 -2.31 -10.83 7.13
CA VAL A 534 -1.80 -11.60 8.28
C VAL A 534 -1.88 -10.80 9.58
N ILE A 535 -1.56 -9.50 9.57
CA ILE A 535 -1.62 -8.66 10.78
C ILE A 535 -3.08 -8.42 11.22
N VAL A 536 -4.00 -8.21 10.29
CA VAL A 536 -5.43 -8.01 10.61
C VAL A 536 -6.03 -9.29 11.22
N GLU A 537 -5.76 -10.46 10.62
CA GLU A 537 -6.22 -11.75 11.15
C GLU A 537 -5.58 -12.06 12.51
N LEU A 538 -4.30 -11.73 12.69
CA LEU A 538 -3.62 -11.84 13.98
C LEU A 538 -4.30 -10.97 15.04
N LEU A 539 -4.54 -9.69 14.77
CA LEU A 539 -5.20 -8.79 15.72
C LEU A 539 -6.61 -9.25 16.05
N ARG A 540 -7.36 -9.76 15.06
CA ARG A 540 -8.69 -10.32 15.26
C ARG A 540 -8.65 -11.57 16.15
N GLY A 541 -7.72 -12.48 15.92
CA GLY A 541 -7.50 -13.67 16.74
C GLY A 541 -7.16 -13.30 18.18
N LEU A 542 -6.20 -12.40 18.37
CA LEU A 542 -5.78 -11.92 19.69
C LEU A 542 -6.89 -11.17 20.44
N GLN A 543 -7.69 -10.36 19.74
CA GLN A 543 -8.86 -9.70 20.31
C GLN A 543 -9.84 -10.71 20.90
N SER A 544 -10.16 -11.76 20.13
CA SER A 544 -11.09 -12.81 20.55
C SER A 544 -10.51 -13.69 21.67
N GLU A 545 -9.24 -14.10 21.58
CA GLU A 545 -8.59 -15.00 22.54
C GLU A 545 -8.34 -14.31 23.90
N HIS A 546 -7.90 -13.05 23.88
CA HIS A 546 -7.57 -12.28 25.09
C HIS A 546 -8.70 -11.35 25.54
N ARG A 547 -9.86 -11.35 24.86
CA ARG A 547 -11.03 -10.52 25.17
C ARG A 547 -10.73 -9.02 25.26
N ILE A 548 -9.84 -8.53 24.39
CA ILE A 548 -9.34 -7.14 24.39
C ILE A 548 -10.32 -6.22 23.66
N ALA A 549 -10.66 -5.08 24.28
CA ALA A 549 -11.31 -3.98 23.55
C ALA A 549 -10.31 -3.28 22.64
N MET A 550 -10.71 -2.92 21.42
CA MET A 550 -9.80 -2.36 20.43
C MET A 550 -10.34 -1.08 19.77
N ILE A 551 -9.49 -0.08 19.62
CA ILE A 551 -9.70 1.03 18.69
C ILE A 551 -8.77 0.83 17.50
N PHE A 552 -9.35 0.68 16.30
CA PHE A 552 -8.60 0.45 15.07
C PHE A 552 -8.70 1.66 14.14
N ILE A 553 -7.63 2.47 14.11
CA ILE A 553 -7.55 3.66 13.25
C ILE A 553 -7.00 3.25 11.89
N THR A 554 -7.73 3.59 10.84
CA THR A 554 -7.31 3.31 9.46
C THR A 554 -7.95 4.32 8.49
N HIS A 555 -7.29 4.53 7.36
CA HIS A 555 -7.89 5.17 6.19
C HIS A 555 -8.42 4.13 5.17
N ASN A 556 -8.15 2.84 5.36
CA ASN A 556 -8.61 1.76 4.48
C ASN A 556 -9.96 1.21 4.95
N LEU A 557 -11.05 1.72 4.36
CA LEU A 557 -12.42 1.31 4.70
C LEU A 557 -12.72 -0.17 4.39
N ALA A 558 -12.03 -0.78 3.43
CA ALA A 558 -12.22 -2.20 3.13
C ALA A 558 -11.77 -3.09 4.30
N LEU A 559 -10.70 -2.68 5.03
CA LEU A 559 -10.23 -3.42 6.22
C LEU A 559 -11.21 -3.36 7.39
N VAL A 560 -11.97 -2.28 7.52
CA VAL A 560 -12.92 -2.09 8.62
C VAL A 560 -13.89 -3.25 8.71
N ARG A 561 -14.41 -3.72 7.57
CA ARG A 561 -15.33 -4.88 7.51
C ARG A 561 -14.72 -6.19 8.00
N SER A 562 -13.41 -6.33 7.90
CA SER A 562 -12.70 -7.55 8.28
C SER A 562 -12.37 -7.63 9.77
N ILE A 563 -12.34 -6.49 10.49
CA ILE A 563 -11.87 -6.46 11.88
C ILE A 563 -12.86 -5.83 12.87
N ALA A 564 -13.66 -4.83 12.46
CA ALA A 564 -14.45 -4.02 13.38
C ALA A 564 -15.93 -4.42 13.40
N GLN A 565 -16.58 -4.26 14.56
CA GLN A 565 -18.01 -4.41 14.78
C GLN A 565 -18.76 -3.08 14.56
N SER A 566 -18.13 -1.96 14.95
CA SER A 566 -18.67 -0.62 14.77
C SER A 566 -17.62 0.32 14.17
N VAL A 567 -18.09 1.41 13.58
CA VAL A 567 -17.25 2.40 12.93
C VAL A 567 -17.68 3.82 13.31
N VAL A 568 -16.71 4.69 13.48
CA VAL A 568 -16.85 6.13 13.71
C VAL A 568 -16.15 6.86 12.59
N VAL A 569 -16.87 7.71 11.88
CA VAL A 569 -16.36 8.51 10.77
C VAL A 569 -16.04 9.91 11.26
N LEU A 570 -14.78 10.30 11.19
CA LEU A 570 -14.29 11.64 11.56
C LEU A 570 -14.09 12.51 10.32
N ARG A 571 -14.61 13.74 10.38
CA ARG A 571 -14.36 14.80 9.41
C ARG A 571 -14.08 16.11 10.13
N ASP A 572 -13.00 16.79 9.76
CA ASP A 572 -12.62 18.11 10.31
C ASP A 572 -12.67 18.17 11.87
N GLY A 573 -12.29 17.08 12.52
CA GLY A 573 -12.24 16.96 13.97
C GLY A 573 -13.56 16.60 14.67
N ALA A 574 -14.65 16.40 13.94
CA ALA A 574 -15.95 16.01 14.48
C ALA A 574 -16.39 14.63 13.98
N VAL A 575 -17.20 13.94 14.77
CA VAL A 575 -17.88 12.72 14.36
C VAL A 575 -19.06 13.09 13.47
N VAL A 576 -19.06 12.63 12.21
CA VAL A 576 -20.15 12.87 11.25
C VAL A 576 -21.12 11.70 11.18
N GLU A 577 -20.64 10.49 11.42
CA GLU A 577 -21.46 9.29 11.43
C GLU A 577 -20.83 8.21 12.31
N SER A 578 -21.66 7.43 13.02
CA SER A 578 -21.21 6.31 13.84
C SER A 578 -22.27 5.23 13.94
N GLY A 579 -21.85 3.96 14.07
CA GLY A 579 -22.77 2.83 14.21
C GLY A 579 -22.16 1.49 13.83
N PRO A 580 -22.99 0.43 13.73
CA PRO A 580 -22.55 -0.87 13.23
C PRO A 580 -21.97 -0.78 11.83
N VAL A 581 -20.85 -1.48 11.58
CA VAL A 581 -20.12 -1.44 10.30
C VAL A 581 -21.04 -1.69 9.10
N GLY A 582 -21.93 -2.69 9.16
CA GLY A 582 -22.87 -2.98 8.07
C GLY A 582 -23.84 -1.84 7.80
N GLN A 583 -24.29 -1.12 8.83
CA GLN A 583 -25.21 0.00 8.65
C GLN A 583 -24.51 1.20 8.00
N VAL A 584 -23.39 1.63 8.58
CA VAL A 584 -22.67 2.85 8.14
C VAL A 584 -22.03 2.67 6.75
N LEU A 585 -21.46 1.50 6.47
CA LEU A 585 -20.76 1.28 5.19
C LEU A 585 -21.68 0.81 4.04
N ASP A 586 -22.84 0.18 4.34
CA ASP A 586 -23.78 -0.25 3.28
C ASP A 586 -24.83 0.80 2.97
N ARG A 587 -25.22 1.59 3.98
CA ARG A 587 -26.26 2.63 3.88
C ARG A 587 -25.83 3.89 4.61
N PRO A 588 -24.77 4.56 4.14
CA PRO A 588 -24.29 5.78 4.78
C PRO A 588 -25.36 6.85 4.80
N ALA A 589 -25.62 7.42 5.97
CA ALA A 589 -26.56 8.51 6.16
C ALA A 589 -25.92 9.87 5.84
N ASP A 590 -24.63 10.02 6.12
CA ASP A 590 -23.89 11.26 5.87
C ASP A 590 -23.30 11.29 4.45
N PRO A 591 -23.48 12.40 3.69
CA PRO A 591 -22.93 12.54 2.33
C PRO A 591 -21.40 12.37 2.24
N TYR A 592 -20.67 12.69 3.28
CA TYR A 592 -19.21 12.50 3.33
C TYR A 592 -18.85 11.02 3.41
N THR A 593 -19.54 10.26 4.28
CA THR A 593 -19.36 8.81 4.37
C THR A 593 -19.69 8.13 3.04
N ALA A 594 -20.80 8.55 2.39
CA ALA A 594 -21.19 8.04 1.09
C ALA A 594 -20.11 8.28 0.01
N ARG A 595 -19.50 9.47 0.00
CA ARG A 595 -18.40 9.82 -0.89
C ARG A 595 -17.16 8.97 -0.62
N LEU A 596 -16.76 8.84 0.66
CA LEU A 596 -15.62 7.98 1.04
C LEU A 596 -15.83 6.55 0.53
N MET A 597 -17.03 5.98 0.65
CA MET A 597 -17.34 4.63 0.18
C MET A 597 -17.33 4.51 -1.36
N GLN A 598 -17.71 5.55 -2.10
CA GLN A 598 -17.61 5.59 -3.56
C GLN A 598 -16.17 5.64 -4.05
N ASP A 599 -15.30 6.29 -3.29
CA ASP A 599 -13.88 6.46 -3.64
C ASP A 599 -13.03 5.22 -3.31
N VAL A 600 -13.55 4.26 -2.51
CA VAL A 600 -12.81 3.03 -2.18
C VAL A 600 -12.53 2.23 -3.45
N PRO A 601 -11.26 1.90 -3.74
CA PRO A 601 -10.91 1.06 -4.87
C PRO A 601 -11.57 -0.32 -4.76
N LYS A 602 -12.13 -0.81 -5.88
CA LYS A 602 -12.77 -2.13 -5.96
C LYS A 602 -11.97 -3.01 -6.90
N LEU A 603 -11.74 -4.25 -6.51
CA LEU A 603 -11.26 -5.25 -7.46
C LEU A 603 -12.35 -5.46 -8.53
N THR A 604 -12.14 -4.94 -9.73
CA THR A 604 -12.98 -5.24 -10.88
C THR A 604 -12.57 -6.60 -11.42
N GLY A 605 -13.26 -7.65 -10.99
CA GLY A 605 -13.11 -9.01 -11.47
C GLY A 605 -14.48 -9.66 -11.63
N ALA A 606 -14.76 -10.19 -12.80
CA ALA A 606 -15.94 -11.00 -13.18
C ALA A 606 -17.32 -10.43 -12.77
N GLY A 607 -17.93 -9.61 -13.61
CA GLY A 607 -19.38 -9.40 -13.58
C GLY A 607 -19.93 -7.97 -13.49
N THR A 608 -19.10 -6.93 -13.44
CA THR A 608 -19.60 -5.56 -13.59
C THR A 608 -19.07 -4.95 -14.88
N PRO A 609 -19.93 -4.57 -15.84
CA PRO A 609 -19.50 -3.76 -16.99
C PRO A 609 -18.96 -2.44 -16.45
N GLY A 610 -17.77 -2.06 -16.92
CA GLY A 610 -17.19 -0.74 -16.63
C GLY A 610 -18.21 0.36 -16.99
N PRO A 611 -18.13 1.56 -16.36
CA PRO A 611 -18.99 2.66 -16.74
C PRO A 611 -18.80 2.92 -18.24
N SER A 612 -19.87 2.70 -19.00
CA SER A 612 -19.96 3.10 -20.41
C SER A 612 -19.63 4.59 -20.51
N ALA A 613 -18.79 4.94 -21.47
CA ALA A 613 -18.55 6.33 -21.85
C ALA A 613 -19.91 7.04 -22.00
N PRO A 614 -20.04 8.31 -21.58
CA PRO A 614 -21.27 9.04 -21.80
C PRO A 614 -21.54 9.14 -23.32
N ASP A 615 -22.67 8.60 -23.75
CA ASP A 615 -23.19 8.76 -25.09
C ASP A 615 -23.23 10.26 -25.44
N ALA A 616 -22.42 10.64 -26.40
CA ALA A 616 -22.57 11.90 -27.07
C ALA A 616 -23.86 11.80 -27.94
N ALA A 617 -24.99 11.95 -27.28
CA ALA A 617 -26.28 12.05 -27.99
C ALA A 617 -26.29 13.32 -28.80
N ALA A 618 -26.35 13.14 -30.12
CA ALA A 618 -26.59 14.11 -31.14
C ALA A 618 -27.82 14.97 -30.79
N SER A 619 -27.63 16.27 -30.66
CA SER A 619 -28.69 17.26 -30.81
C SER A 619 -28.72 17.71 -32.27
N GLU A 620 -29.62 17.15 -33.08
CA GLU A 620 -30.02 17.79 -34.31
C GLU A 620 -30.85 19.05 -34.00
N PRO A 621 -30.62 20.18 -34.70
CA PRO A 621 -31.50 21.34 -34.59
C PRO A 621 -32.67 21.17 -35.57
N ALA A 622 -33.89 21.21 -35.06
CA ALA A 622 -35.07 21.42 -35.88
C ALA A 622 -35.06 22.86 -36.44
N ALA A 623 -35.10 22.98 -37.73
CA ALA A 623 -35.39 24.23 -38.45
C ALA A 623 -36.86 24.30 -38.87
N PRO A 624 -37.37 25.50 -39.26
CA PRO A 624 -38.61 26.15 -38.87
C PRO A 624 -39.84 25.60 -39.44
#